data_5b514ffbe17ebae9495691ffe7e09b0c
#
_entry.id   5b514ffbe17ebae9495691ffe7e09b0c
#
_cell.length_a   1.000
_cell.length_b   1.000
_cell.length_c   1.000
_cell.angle_alpha   90.00
_cell.angle_beta   90.00
_cell.angle_gamma   90.00
#
_symmetry.space_group_name_H-M   'P 1'
#
loop_
_entity.id
_entity.type
_entity.pdbx_description
1 polymer ?
#
loop_
_entity_poly.entity_id
_entity_poly.type
_entity_poly.pdbx_seq_one_letter_code
_entity_poly.pdbx_strand_id
1 'polypeptide(L)'
;MNRRRVVALALMASAAGFAKDVKKDPDEIGNRDVSKGVNLYSLEKEIALGKQMAQEVELGSKIVDDPVISEYVNRLGQNLVRNSDAKVPFTIKVIDSDEVNAFALPGGFFFVNSGLIMKAESEAELAGVMAHEIAHVAARHGTRQASRGTIANYLSLPLIFMGGWAGYAIRQGANLAIPLTFLTFSRGFESEADMLGLQYMYKCGYDPTAFVDFFDKIQSLEKKKPGTIAKVFGTHPMTDDRIRDAQKNIQELLKAKPEYVVTTSEFNDVKGRLLAMNSRRKVEDKDPNRPTLRKALGSGSTVPVEGSGKDTTTTGDNPDDRPTLKRRD
;
A
#
# COMPACT_ATOMS: atom_id res chain seq x y z
N MET A 1 18.91 26.30 -61.30
CA MET A 1 18.60 25.65 -60.05
C MET A 1 17.90 24.35 -60.35
N ASN A 2 18.56 23.21 -60.07
CA ASN A 2 18.17 21.89 -60.59
C ASN A 2 16.94 21.31 -59.87
N ARG A 3 15.87 21.02 -60.59
CA ARG A 3 14.64 20.37 -60.12
C ARG A 3 14.88 19.05 -59.33
N ARG A 4 16.02 18.39 -59.54
CA ARG A 4 16.44 17.16 -58.81
C ARG A 4 16.83 17.40 -57.34
N ARG A 5 17.22 18.61 -56.92
CA ARG A 5 17.56 18.94 -55.52
C ARG A 5 16.34 19.27 -54.68
N VAL A 6 15.25 19.72 -55.26
CA VAL A 6 14.01 20.05 -54.54
C VAL A 6 13.23 18.78 -54.16
N VAL A 7 13.28 17.71 -55.02
CA VAL A 7 12.60 16.44 -54.74
C VAL A 7 13.29 15.64 -53.63
N ALA A 8 14.65 15.77 -53.48
CA ALA A 8 15.37 15.10 -52.39
C ALA A 8 15.12 15.72 -51.01
N LEU A 9 14.81 17.03 -50.94
CA LEU A 9 14.47 17.69 -49.67
C LEU A 9 13.03 17.39 -49.19
N ALA A 10 12.09 17.14 -50.12
CA ALA A 10 10.70 16.83 -49.77
C ALA A 10 10.51 15.40 -49.28
N LEU A 11 11.41 14.46 -49.61
CA LEU A 11 11.37 13.08 -49.16
C LEU A 11 12.00 12.86 -47.75
N MET A 12 12.79 13.81 -47.26
CA MET A 12 13.31 13.75 -45.86
C MET A 12 12.37 14.32 -44.81
N ALA A 13 11.35 15.08 -45.19
CA ALA A 13 10.38 15.66 -44.28
C ALA A 13 9.24 14.74 -43.83
N SER A 14 9.10 13.55 -44.44
CA SER A 14 7.99 12.62 -44.17
C SER A 14 8.35 11.46 -43.27
N ALA A 15 9.56 11.41 -42.69
CA ALA A 15 10.00 10.35 -41.77
C ALA A 15 10.10 10.83 -40.31
N ALA A 16 9.48 11.96 -39.94
CA ALA A 16 9.15 12.24 -38.56
C ALA A 16 7.93 11.40 -38.16
N GLY A 17 8.07 10.08 -38.20
CA GLY A 17 7.14 9.16 -37.58
C GLY A 17 7.07 9.54 -36.09
N PHE A 18 5.89 9.89 -35.63
CA PHE A 18 5.61 10.07 -34.20
C PHE A 18 6.18 8.86 -33.49
N ALA A 19 7.29 9.02 -32.76
CA ALA A 19 7.83 8.00 -31.91
C ALA A 19 6.73 7.67 -30.89
N LYS A 20 6.07 6.51 -31.08
CA LYS A 20 5.03 6.04 -30.17
C LYS A 20 5.62 6.02 -28.77
N ASP A 21 4.97 6.66 -27.85
CA ASP A 21 5.40 6.62 -26.43
C ASP A 21 5.23 5.19 -25.90
N VAL A 22 6.34 4.48 -25.85
CA VAL A 22 6.40 3.06 -25.49
C VAL A 22 5.77 2.81 -24.11
N LYS A 23 5.80 3.80 -23.19
CA LYS A 23 5.15 3.68 -21.88
C LYS A 23 3.63 3.61 -21.98
N LYS A 24 3.04 4.12 -23.04
CA LYS A 24 1.60 4.13 -23.28
C LYS A 24 1.11 2.89 -24.05
N ASP A 25 2.00 2.00 -24.44
CA ASP A 25 1.64 0.80 -25.18
C ASP A 25 1.54 -0.42 -24.25
N PRO A 26 0.32 -0.97 -24.00
CA PRO A 26 0.15 -2.15 -23.16
C PRO A 26 0.82 -3.42 -23.74
N ASP A 27 1.08 -3.47 -25.03
CA ASP A 27 1.71 -4.61 -25.67
C ASP A 27 3.21 -4.69 -25.35
N GLU A 28 3.82 -3.56 -24.95
CA GLU A 28 5.23 -3.45 -24.57
C GLU A 28 5.50 -3.70 -23.07
N ILE A 29 4.49 -4.08 -22.28
CA ILE A 29 4.65 -4.42 -20.88
C ILE A 29 5.69 -5.53 -20.71
N GLY A 30 6.68 -5.29 -19.84
CA GLY A 30 7.81 -6.19 -19.58
C GLY A 30 9.03 -5.93 -20.47
N ASN A 31 8.87 -5.34 -21.67
CA ASN A 31 9.94 -5.03 -22.63
C ASN A 31 10.41 -3.57 -22.57
N ARG A 32 9.72 -2.74 -21.80
CA ARG A 32 10.00 -1.29 -21.67
C ARG A 32 10.62 -0.97 -20.31
N ASP A 33 11.29 0.17 -20.23
CA ASP A 33 11.82 0.70 -18.98
C ASP A 33 10.95 1.88 -18.52
N VAL A 34 10.16 1.63 -17.46
CA VAL A 34 9.30 2.63 -16.82
C VAL A 34 10.00 3.36 -15.67
N SER A 35 11.19 2.89 -15.26
CA SER A 35 11.94 3.42 -14.10
C SER A 35 12.84 4.62 -14.45
N LYS A 36 12.77 5.15 -15.67
CA LYS A 36 13.62 6.25 -16.14
C LYS A 36 13.49 7.50 -15.28
N GLY A 37 14.63 8.08 -14.91
CA GLY A 37 14.72 9.30 -14.13
C GLY A 37 15.88 9.24 -13.15
N VAL A 38 16.11 10.35 -12.44
CA VAL A 38 17.20 10.40 -11.45
C VAL A 38 16.85 9.53 -10.27
N ASN A 39 17.70 8.53 -10.03
CA ASN A 39 17.61 7.62 -8.90
C ASN A 39 19.03 7.30 -8.39
N LEU A 40 19.32 7.66 -7.14
CA LEU A 40 20.61 7.47 -6.50
C LEU A 40 20.76 6.09 -5.84
N TYR A 41 19.70 5.30 -5.87
CA TYR A 41 19.65 3.95 -5.30
C TYR A 41 19.87 2.90 -6.39
N SER A 42 20.80 1.97 -6.17
CA SER A 42 20.85 0.73 -6.95
C SER A 42 19.64 -0.15 -6.58
N LEU A 43 19.37 -1.16 -7.39
CA LEU A 43 18.26 -2.08 -7.13
C LEU A 43 18.46 -2.86 -5.83
N GLU A 44 19.70 -3.27 -5.56
CA GLU A 44 20.09 -4.00 -4.35
C GLU A 44 19.89 -3.15 -3.08
N LYS A 45 20.29 -1.86 -3.14
CA LYS A 45 20.06 -0.91 -2.03
C LYS A 45 18.59 -0.67 -1.81
N GLU A 46 17.78 -0.61 -2.88
CA GLU A 46 16.35 -0.47 -2.80
C GLU A 46 15.69 -1.67 -2.11
N ILE A 47 16.08 -2.89 -2.48
CA ILE A 47 15.59 -4.13 -1.85
C ILE A 47 16.00 -4.18 -0.38
N ALA A 48 17.25 -3.83 -0.06
CA ALA A 48 17.73 -3.83 1.33
C ALA A 48 16.96 -2.83 2.20
N LEU A 49 16.71 -1.62 1.70
CA LEU A 49 15.92 -0.59 2.36
C LEU A 49 14.47 -1.07 2.58
N GLY A 50 13.83 -1.59 1.54
CA GLY A 50 12.46 -2.08 1.63
C GLY A 50 12.31 -3.25 2.59
N LYS A 51 13.29 -4.16 2.65
CA LYS A 51 13.31 -5.25 3.64
C LYS A 51 13.33 -4.74 5.08
N GLN A 52 14.14 -3.72 5.36
CA GLN A 52 14.21 -3.10 6.68
C GLN A 52 12.86 -2.46 7.04
N MET A 53 12.28 -1.68 6.12
CA MET A 53 10.96 -1.06 6.32
C MET A 53 9.87 -2.13 6.51
N ALA A 54 9.90 -3.21 5.74
CA ALA A 54 8.93 -4.30 5.86
C ALA A 54 8.98 -4.98 7.24
N GLN A 55 10.18 -5.17 7.79
CA GLN A 55 10.34 -5.70 9.15
C GLN A 55 9.70 -4.79 10.20
N GLU A 56 9.84 -3.47 10.07
CA GLU A 56 9.21 -2.51 10.98
C GLU A 56 7.66 -2.58 10.87
N VAL A 57 7.13 -2.68 9.65
CA VAL A 57 5.68 -2.88 9.44
C VAL A 57 5.20 -4.17 10.10
N GLU A 58 5.92 -5.28 9.90
CA GLU A 58 5.55 -6.58 10.46
C GLU A 58 5.61 -6.61 11.99
N LEU A 59 6.56 -5.90 12.59
CA LEU A 59 6.63 -5.76 14.06
C LEU A 59 5.50 -4.89 14.62
N GLY A 60 5.05 -3.88 13.87
CA GLY A 60 4.00 -2.95 14.28
C GLY A 60 2.58 -3.35 13.89
N SER A 61 2.40 -4.42 13.11
CA SER A 61 1.12 -4.79 12.52
C SER A 61 0.77 -6.25 12.80
N LYS A 62 -0.52 -6.54 12.89
CA LYS A 62 -1.01 -7.91 12.97
C LYS A 62 -1.20 -8.46 11.54
N ILE A 63 -0.41 -9.45 11.18
CA ILE A 63 -0.54 -10.14 9.89
C ILE A 63 -1.68 -11.16 9.98
N VAL A 64 -2.45 -11.31 8.91
CA VAL A 64 -3.49 -12.34 8.80
C VAL A 64 -2.85 -13.70 8.60
N ASP A 65 -3.06 -14.61 9.56
CA ASP A 65 -2.52 -15.98 9.54
C ASP A 65 -3.39 -16.98 8.76
N ASP A 66 -4.51 -16.52 8.21
CA ASP A 66 -5.42 -17.39 7.46
C ASP A 66 -4.82 -17.73 6.08
N PRO A 67 -4.49 -19.01 5.82
CA PRO A 67 -3.79 -19.39 4.59
C PRO A 67 -4.66 -19.20 3.35
N VAL A 68 -5.98 -19.32 3.44
CA VAL A 68 -6.89 -19.13 2.29
C VAL A 68 -6.87 -17.69 1.84
N ILE A 69 -6.92 -16.74 2.79
CA ILE A 69 -6.87 -15.31 2.51
C ILE A 69 -5.49 -14.93 1.96
N SER A 70 -4.44 -15.35 2.64
CA SER A 70 -3.06 -15.00 2.28
C SER A 70 -2.67 -15.55 0.92
N GLU A 71 -3.04 -16.79 0.60
CA GLU A 71 -2.77 -17.42 -0.69
C GLU A 71 -3.54 -16.76 -1.82
N TYR A 72 -4.82 -16.45 -1.62
CA TYR A 72 -5.63 -15.74 -2.60
C TYR A 72 -5.02 -14.38 -2.95
N VAL A 73 -4.74 -13.54 -1.96
CA VAL A 73 -4.18 -12.19 -2.18
C VAL A 73 -2.79 -12.28 -2.82
N ASN A 74 -1.96 -13.22 -2.38
CA ASN A 74 -0.65 -13.44 -2.99
C ASN A 74 -0.81 -13.87 -4.46
N ARG A 75 -1.69 -14.80 -4.80
CA ARG A 75 -1.91 -15.27 -6.18
C ARG A 75 -2.42 -14.13 -7.08
N LEU A 76 -3.40 -13.33 -6.61
CA LEU A 76 -3.89 -12.15 -7.32
C LEU A 76 -2.74 -11.17 -7.60
N GLY A 77 -1.97 -10.81 -6.56
CA GLY A 77 -0.87 -9.87 -6.70
C GLY A 77 0.26 -10.41 -7.58
N GLN A 78 0.64 -11.69 -7.45
CA GLN A 78 1.67 -12.29 -8.32
C GLN A 78 1.21 -12.35 -9.78
N ASN A 79 -0.09 -12.50 -10.05
CA ASN A 79 -0.61 -12.40 -11.41
C ASN A 79 -0.41 -10.99 -11.98
N LEU A 80 -0.72 -9.95 -11.21
CA LEU A 80 -0.49 -8.56 -11.60
C LEU A 80 1.01 -8.27 -11.81
N VAL A 81 1.87 -8.73 -10.92
CA VAL A 81 3.34 -8.57 -11.01
C VAL A 81 3.89 -9.19 -12.30
N ARG A 82 3.50 -10.43 -12.63
CA ARG A 82 3.93 -11.10 -13.88
C ARG A 82 3.49 -10.36 -15.14
N ASN A 83 2.40 -9.61 -15.07
CA ASN A 83 1.87 -8.81 -16.17
C ASN A 83 2.18 -7.30 -16.01
N SER A 84 3.30 -6.98 -15.35
CA SER A 84 3.78 -5.62 -15.13
C SER A 84 5.21 -5.42 -15.63
N ASP A 85 5.73 -4.20 -15.47
CA ASP A 85 7.13 -3.85 -15.77
C ASP A 85 8.06 -4.02 -14.56
N ALA A 86 7.61 -4.66 -13.49
CA ALA A 86 8.39 -4.84 -12.27
C ALA A 86 9.65 -5.68 -12.50
N LYS A 87 10.78 -5.22 -11.95
CA LYS A 87 12.09 -5.88 -12.06
C LYS A 87 12.54 -6.55 -10.76
N VAL A 88 11.69 -6.54 -9.74
CA VAL A 88 11.94 -7.14 -8.43
C VAL A 88 10.86 -8.17 -8.10
N PRO A 89 11.19 -9.22 -7.32
CA PRO A 89 10.17 -10.12 -6.79
C PRO A 89 9.29 -9.39 -5.77
N PHE A 90 8.05 -9.85 -5.61
CA PHE A 90 7.14 -9.31 -4.61
C PHE A 90 6.90 -10.28 -3.47
N THR A 91 6.94 -9.75 -2.25
CA THR A 91 6.47 -10.42 -1.04
C THR A 91 5.19 -9.73 -0.60
N ILE A 92 4.05 -10.44 -0.66
CA ILE A 92 2.73 -9.87 -0.43
C ILE A 92 2.16 -10.43 0.86
N LYS A 93 1.74 -9.56 1.78
CA LYS A 93 1.16 -9.92 3.08
C LYS A 93 -0.14 -9.15 3.32
N VAL A 94 -1.05 -9.78 4.07
CA VAL A 94 -2.31 -9.16 4.47
C VAL A 94 -2.20 -8.70 5.92
N ILE A 95 -2.51 -7.42 6.18
CA ILE A 95 -2.57 -6.85 7.53
C ILE A 95 -4.02 -6.93 8.04
N ASP A 96 -4.21 -7.43 9.26
CA ASP A 96 -5.49 -7.40 9.97
C ASP A 96 -5.80 -5.99 10.48
N SER A 97 -6.34 -5.16 9.58
CA SER A 97 -6.68 -3.76 9.85
C SER A 97 -7.99 -3.40 9.17
N ASP A 98 -8.87 -2.67 9.87
CA ASP A 98 -10.11 -2.13 9.30
C ASP A 98 -9.87 -0.96 8.33
N GLU A 99 -8.65 -0.44 8.26
CA GLU A 99 -8.29 0.62 7.33
C GLU A 99 -8.37 0.13 5.89
N VAL A 100 -9.01 0.95 5.03
CA VAL A 100 -9.10 0.67 3.58
C VAL A 100 -7.80 1.14 2.93
N ASN A 101 -6.75 0.34 2.97
CA ASN A 101 -5.43 0.72 2.48
C ASN A 101 -4.66 -0.47 1.90
N ALA A 102 -3.73 -0.16 1.00
CA ALA A 102 -2.65 -1.03 0.57
C ALA A 102 -1.44 -0.14 0.28
N PHE A 103 -0.24 -0.66 0.45
CA PHE A 103 0.98 0.07 0.14
C PHE A 103 2.11 -0.89 -0.21
N ALA A 104 2.93 -0.49 -1.17
CA ALA A 104 4.11 -1.21 -1.55
C ALA A 104 5.38 -0.42 -1.23
N LEU A 105 6.30 -1.07 -0.53
CA LEU A 105 7.60 -0.53 -0.18
C LEU A 105 8.62 -0.78 -1.30
N PRO A 106 9.71 -0.02 -1.36
CA PRO A 106 10.79 -0.27 -2.30
C PRO A 106 11.22 -1.74 -2.28
N GLY A 107 11.60 -2.28 -3.44
CA GLY A 107 12.06 -3.68 -3.55
C GLY A 107 10.97 -4.74 -3.54
N GLY A 108 9.66 -4.35 -3.57
CA GLY A 108 8.54 -5.27 -3.79
C GLY A 108 7.92 -5.86 -2.52
N PHE A 109 8.12 -5.27 -1.36
CA PHE A 109 7.41 -5.65 -0.13
C PHE A 109 6.04 -4.98 -0.09
N PHE A 110 4.98 -5.77 -0.24
CA PHE A 110 3.63 -5.26 -0.47
C PHE A 110 2.67 -5.70 0.63
N PHE A 111 1.93 -4.76 1.18
CA PHE A 111 0.97 -4.96 2.25
C PHE A 111 -0.43 -4.55 1.81
N VAL A 112 -1.41 -5.42 2.07
CA VAL A 112 -2.82 -5.20 1.77
C VAL A 112 -3.62 -5.30 3.05
N ASN A 113 -4.32 -4.25 3.44
CA ASN A 113 -5.16 -4.29 4.64
C ASN A 113 -6.45 -5.09 4.36
N SER A 114 -6.89 -5.87 5.33
CA SER A 114 -8.15 -6.62 5.26
C SER A 114 -9.35 -5.69 5.01
N GLY A 115 -9.30 -4.47 5.54
CA GLY A 115 -10.32 -3.43 5.32
C GLY A 115 -10.51 -3.07 3.84
N LEU A 116 -9.43 -3.05 3.04
CA LEU A 116 -9.51 -2.84 1.60
C LEU A 116 -10.27 -3.97 0.92
N ILE A 117 -9.93 -5.24 1.24
CA ILE A 117 -10.58 -6.41 0.65
C ILE A 117 -12.08 -6.43 0.99
N MET A 118 -12.42 -6.14 2.26
CA MET A 118 -13.81 -6.07 2.70
C MET A 118 -14.60 -4.93 2.04
N LYS A 119 -13.92 -3.82 1.69
CA LYS A 119 -14.54 -2.62 1.10
C LYS A 119 -14.69 -2.71 -0.41
N ALA A 120 -13.79 -3.37 -1.09
CA ALA A 120 -13.88 -3.61 -2.52
C ALA A 120 -15.17 -4.37 -2.85
N GLU A 121 -15.92 -3.93 -3.84
CA GLU A 121 -17.17 -4.58 -4.26
C GLU A 121 -16.93 -5.69 -5.26
N SER A 122 -15.83 -5.62 -5.99
CA SER A 122 -15.40 -6.62 -6.96
C SER A 122 -13.91 -6.94 -6.81
N GLU A 123 -13.49 -8.08 -7.38
CA GLU A 123 -12.08 -8.43 -7.49
C GLU A 123 -11.33 -7.43 -8.37
N ALA A 124 -11.96 -6.89 -9.41
CA ALA A 124 -11.36 -5.89 -10.29
C ALA A 124 -11.06 -4.58 -9.56
N GLU A 125 -11.89 -4.15 -8.59
CA GLU A 125 -11.58 -3.00 -7.75
C GLU A 125 -10.33 -3.25 -6.89
N LEU A 126 -10.22 -4.42 -6.26
CA LEU A 126 -9.04 -4.80 -5.50
C LEU A 126 -7.80 -4.89 -6.38
N ALA A 127 -7.93 -5.53 -7.54
CA ALA A 127 -6.85 -5.65 -8.54
C ALA A 127 -6.37 -4.28 -9.03
N GLY A 128 -7.28 -3.33 -9.21
CA GLY A 128 -6.95 -1.95 -9.61
C GLY A 128 -6.05 -1.25 -8.59
N VAL A 129 -6.41 -1.28 -7.30
CA VAL A 129 -5.58 -0.71 -6.24
C VAL A 129 -4.23 -1.41 -6.16
N MET A 130 -4.23 -2.76 -6.20
CA MET A 130 -2.99 -3.52 -6.17
C MET A 130 -2.09 -3.24 -7.39
N ALA A 131 -2.66 -3.06 -8.57
CA ALA A 131 -1.92 -2.73 -9.79
C ALA A 131 -1.27 -1.33 -9.71
N HIS A 132 -1.95 -0.35 -9.10
CA HIS A 132 -1.42 0.98 -8.82
C HIS A 132 -0.18 0.92 -7.92
N GLU A 133 -0.25 0.15 -6.83
CA GLU A 133 0.89 -0.03 -5.92
C GLU A 133 2.07 -0.75 -6.61
N ILE A 134 1.77 -1.77 -7.40
CA ILE A 134 2.79 -2.46 -8.21
C ILE A 134 3.44 -1.50 -9.21
N ALA A 135 2.68 -0.57 -9.79
CA ALA A 135 3.21 0.45 -10.71
C ALA A 135 4.20 1.40 -10.00
N HIS A 136 3.93 1.78 -8.74
CA HIS A 136 4.89 2.57 -7.95
C HIS A 136 6.22 1.86 -7.78
N VAL A 137 6.22 0.56 -7.53
CA VAL A 137 7.46 -0.24 -7.42
C VAL A 137 8.12 -0.43 -8.78
N ALA A 138 7.36 -0.75 -9.83
CA ALA A 138 7.90 -0.93 -11.18
C ALA A 138 8.58 0.33 -11.70
N ALA A 139 7.99 1.51 -11.46
CA ALA A 139 8.54 2.81 -11.82
C ALA A 139 9.56 3.34 -10.78
N ARG A 140 9.80 2.61 -9.68
CA ARG A 140 10.75 2.94 -8.61
C ARG A 140 10.47 4.31 -7.98
N HIS A 141 9.20 4.69 -7.85
CA HIS A 141 8.78 6.01 -7.38
C HIS A 141 9.31 6.35 -5.99
N GLY A 142 9.33 5.39 -5.05
CA GLY A 142 9.84 5.59 -3.70
C GLY A 142 11.29 6.09 -3.67
N THR A 143 12.19 5.38 -4.33
CA THR A 143 13.62 5.73 -4.36
C THR A 143 13.93 6.92 -5.28
N ARG A 144 13.15 7.13 -6.35
CA ARG A 144 13.21 8.36 -7.17
C ARG A 144 12.77 9.59 -6.37
N GLN A 145 11.74 9.48 -5.55
CA GLN A 145 11.28 10.56 -4.66
C GLN A 145 12.34 10.88 -3.60
N ALA A 146 12.88 9.86 -2.95
CA ALA A 146 13.97 10.01 -1.97
C ALA A 146 15.21 10.67 -2.59
N SER A 147 15.57 10.28 -3.82
CA SER A 147 16.69 10.88 -4.55
C SER A 147 16.48 12.36 -4.83
N ARG A 148 15.26 12.76 -5.21
CA ARG A 148 14.91 14.18 -5.41
C ARG A 148 15.05 14.98 -4.12
N GLY A 149 14.56 14.44 -2.98
CA GLY A 149 14.72 15.06 -1.67
C GLY A 149 16.19 15.21 -1.28
N THR A 150 16.98 14.16 -1.50
CA THR A 150 18.43 14.18 -1.24
C THR A 150 19.13 15.28 -2.07
N ILE A 151 18.86 15.37 -3.37
CA ILE A 151 19.45 16.39 -4.24
C ILE A 151 19.00 17.78 -3.79
N ALA A 152 17.73 17.99 -3.48
CA ALA A 152 17.22 19.26 -2.98
C ALA A 152 17.93 19.68 -1.68
N ASN A 153 18.14 18.72 -0.76
CA ASN A 153 18.88 18.96 0.47
C ASN A 153 20.34 19.34 0.20
N TYR A 154 21.03 18.65 -0.72
CA TYR A 154 22.41 19.02 -1.09
C TYR A 154 22.50 20.40 -1.71
N LEU A 155 21.54 20.78 -2.55
CA LEU A 155 21.50 22.13 -3.14
C LEU A 155 21.19 23.23 -2.11
N SER A 156 20.54 22.89 -0.98
CA SER A 156 20.27 23.80 0.13
C SER A 156 21.40 23.87 1.18
N LEU A 157 22.42 23.00 1.09
CA LEU A 157 23.55 22.98 2.02
C LEU A 157 24.26 24.34 2.21
N PRO A 158 24.46 25.19 1.17
CA PRO A 158 25.04 26.50 1.37
C PRO A 158 24.26 27.39 2.36
N LEU A 159 22.94 27.19 2.44
CA LEU A 159 22.07 27.90 3.37
C LEU A 159 22.20 27.39 4.82
N ILE A 160 22.55 26.11 4.98
CA ILE A 160 22.73 25.45 6.29
C ILE A 160 24.08 25.85 6.93
N PHE A 161 25.10 26.15 6.11
CA PHE A 161 26.41 26.62 6.59
C PHE A 161 26.41 28.09 7.04
N MET A 162 25.33 28.84 6.84
CA MET A 162 25.19 30.21 7.32
C MET A 162 24.97 30.38 8.82
N GLY A 163 25.25 29.36 9.61
CA GLY A 163 25.48 29.47 11.04
C GLY A 163 24.22 29.45 11.91
N GLY A 164 24.30 28.71 13.00
CA GLY A 164 23.38 28.79 14.11
C GLY A 164 22.73 27.46 14.50
N TRP A 165 22.06 27.45 15.63
CA TRP A 165 21.34 26.32 16.22
C TRP A 165 20.27 25.69 15.31
N ALA A 166 19.79 26.42 14.31
CA ALA A 166 18.86 25.91 13.29
C ALA A 166 19.49 24.77 12.45
N GLY A 167 20.78 24.85 12.11
CA GLY A 167 21.52 23.77 11.45
C GLY A 167 21.70 22.52 12.32
N TYR A 168 21.78 22.72 13.64
CA TYR A 168 21.85 21.60 14.61
C TYR A 168 20.52 20.88 14.75
N ALA A 169 19.40 21.58 14.79
CA ALA A 169 18.06 21.02 14.88
C ALA A 169 17.70 20.19 13.63
N ILE A 170 18.11 20.62 12.44
CA ILE A 170 17.93 19.90 11.19
C ILE A 170 18.75 18.59 11.17
N ARG A 171 19.98 18.62 11.73
CA ARG A 171 20.83 17.42 11.85
C ARG A 171 20.25 16.36 12.80
N GLN A 172 19.64 16.77 13.90
CA GLN A 172 19.01 15.87 14.88
C GLN A 172 17.69 15.29 14.34
N GLY A 173 16.92 16.06 13.56
CA GLY A 173 15.68 15.59 12.94
C GLY A 173 15.87 14.62 11.77
N ALA A 174 17.07 14.60 11.15
CA ALA A 174 17.35 13.72 10.01
C ALA A 174 17.64 12.25 10.39
N ASN A 175 17.80 11.96 11.68
CA ASN A 175 18.15 10.61 12.18
C ASN A 175 16.96 9.81 12.74
N LEU A 176 15.73 10.34 12.65
CA LEU A 176 14.58 9.70 13.25
C LEU A 176 13.55 9.35 12.18
N ALA A 177 13.27 8.06 12.11
CA ALA A 177 12.21 7.40 11.37
C ALA A 177 12.41 7.41 9.85
N ILE A 178 12.41 6.23 9.26
CA ILE A 178 12.12 6.06 7.84
C ILE A 178 10.76 6.76 7.62
N PRO A 179 10.73 7.92 6.98
CA PRO A 179 9.50 8.67 6.99
C PRO A 179 8.48 7.98 6.07
N LEU A 180 7.22 7.95 6.48
CA LEU A 180 6.06 7.73 5.60
C LEU A 180 6.10 8.58 4.31
N THR A 181 7.00 9.56 4.23
CA THR A 181 7.33 10.36 3.03
C THR A 181 7.78 9.52 1.84
N PHE A 182 8.26 8.28 2.04
CA PHE A 182 8.50 7.34 0.95
C PHE A 182 7.21 6.85 0.27
N LEU A 183 6.08 7.00 0.92
CA LEU A 183 4.76 6.60 0.42
C LEU A 183 3.90 7.79 -0.03
N THR A 184 4.40 9.03 0.10
CA THR A 184 3.69 10.22 -0.40
C THR A 184 4.35 10.68 -1.69
N PHE A 185 3.64 10.56 -2.78
CA PHE A 185 4.19 10.80 -4.11
C PHE A 185 3.75 12.15 -4.71
N SER A 186 4.56 12.66 -5.63
CA SER A 186 4.17 13.83 -6.41
C SER A 186 3.01 13.49 -7.36
N ARG A 187 2.21 14.49 -7.74
CA ARG A 187 1.10 14.32 -8.71
C ARG A 187 1.54 13.63 -10.00
N GLY A 188 2.76 13.92 -10.48
CA GLY A 188 3.29 13.27 -11.69
C GLY A 188 3.58 11.79 -11.49
N PHE A 189 4.02 11.37 -10.29
CA PHE A 189 4.21 9.96 -9.97
C PHE A 189 2.88 9.23 -9.80
N GLU A 190 1.89 9.90 -9.23
CA GLU A 190 0.54 9.36 -9.12
C GLU A 190 -0.09 9.12 -10.51
N SER A 191 -0.02 10.12 -11.40
CA SER A 191 -0.51 10.00 -12.77
C SER A 191 0.23 8.92 -13.57
N GLU A 192 1.56 8.76 -13.37
CA GLU A 192 2.34 7.68 -13.97
C GLU A 192 1.89 6.31 -13.44
N ALA A 193 1.66 6.19 -12.12
CA ALA A 193 1.19 4.96 -11.49
C ALA A 193 -0.24 4.58 -11.91
N ASP A 194 -1.14 5.55 -12.03
CA ASP A 194 -2.50 5.34 -12.55
C ASP A 194 -2.46 4.78 -13.98
N MET A 195 -1.70 5.42 -14.86
CA MET A 195 -1.57 4.98 -16.26
C MET A 195 -0.99 3.56 -16.39
N LEU A 196 0.06 3.26 -15.62
CA LEU A 196 0.70 1.94 -15.64
C LEU A 196 -0.20 0.88 -14.99
N GLY A 197 -0.79 1.19 -13.85
CA GLY A 197 -1.69 0.28 -13.12
C GLY A 197 -2.90 -0.13 -13.96
N LEU A 198 -3.53 0.82 -14.67
CA LEU A 198 -4.61 0.54 -15.63
C LEU A 198 -4.17 -0.44 -16.72
N GLN A 199 -2.95 -0.29 -17.23
CA GLN A 199 -2.42 -1.20 -18.24
C GLN A 199 -2.15 -2.60 -17.68
N TYR A 200 -1.66 -2.71 -16.43
CA TYR A 200 -1.37 -3.99 -15.77
C TYR A 200 -2.65 -4.78 -15.50
N MET A 201 -3.69 -4.13 -14.93
CA MET A 201 -4.96 -4.81 -14.72
C MET A 201 -5.63 -5.20 -16.05
N TYR A 202 -5.57 -4.35 -17.08
CA TYR A 202 -6.03 -4.66 -18.41
C TYR A 202 -5.30 -5.88 -19.01
N LYS A 203 -3.96 -5.96 -18.86
CA LYS A 203 -3.16 -7.11 -19.31
C LYS A 203 -3.60 -8.40 -18.64
N CYS A 204 -3.93 -8.34 -17.35
CA CYS A 204 -4.47 -9.47 -16.57
C CYS A 204 -5.92 -9.85 -16.95
N GLY A 205 -6.59 -9.06 -17.77
CA GLY A 205 -7.98 -9.31 -18.18
C GLY A 205 -9.02 -8.69 -17.28
N TYR A 206 -8.65 -7.90 -16.28
CA TYR A 206 -9.60 -7.17 -15.43
C TYR A 206 -10.19 -5.96 -16.15
N ASP A 207 -11.43 -5.61 -15.74
CA ASP A 207 -12.08 -4.39 -16.20
C ASP A 207 -11.38 -3.15 -15.66
N PRO A 208 -10.73 -2.33 -16.50
CA PRO A 208 -10.04 -1.14 -16.01
C PRO A 208 -10.97 -0.05 -15.49
N THR A 209 -12.29 -0.08 -15.81
CA THR A 209 -13.25 0.89 -15.27
C THR A 209 -13.45 0.72 -13.77
N ALA A 210 -13.30 -0.50 -13.24
CA ALA A 210 -13.40 -0.79 -11.81
C ALA A 210 -12.38 0.00 -10.97
N PHE A 211 -11.23 0.39 -11.54
CA PHE A 211 -10.28 1.28 -10.89
C PHE A 211 -10.91 2.66 -10.64
N VAL A 212 -11.57 3.23 -11.63
CA VAL A 212 -12.24 4.53 -11.54
C VAL A 212 -13.40 4.46 -10.56
N ASP A 213 -14.24 3.42 -10.68
CA ASP A 213 -15.42 3.22 -9.83
C ASP A 213 -15.05 3.12 -8.35
N PHE A 214 -13.97 2.40 -8.04
CA PHE A 214 -13.47 2.31 -6.67
C PHE A 214 -13.06 3.68 -6.11
N PHE A 215 -12.33 4.47 -6.88
CA PHE A 215 -11.86 5.78 -6.43
C PHE A 215 -13.00 6.80 -6.31
N ASP A 216 -13.95 6.83 -7.23
CA ASP A 216 -15.16 7.65 -7.13
C ASP A 216 -15.96 7.31 -5.86
N LYS A 217 -16.09 6.03 -5.57
CA LYS A 217 -16.74 5.55 -4.35
C LYS A 217 -16.02 6.03 -3.08
N ILE A 218 -14.70 5.88 -3.03
CA ILE A 218 -13.90 6.30 -1.88
C ILE A 218 -13.97 7.83 -1.70
N GLN A 219 -13.83 8.61 -2.77
CA GLN A 219 -13.95 10.06 -2.72
C GLN A 219 -15.34 10.51 -2.24
N SER A 220 -16.39 9.84 -2.70
CA SER A 220 -17.78 10.13 -2.28
C SER A 220 -18.00 9.83 -0.79
N LEU A 221 -17.38 8.79 -0.27
CA LEU A 221 -17.45 8.44 1.15
C LEU A 221 -16.70 9.46 2.01
N GLU A 222 -15.54 9.94 1.56
CA GLU A 222 -14.77 10.97 2.25
C GLU A 222 -15.56 12.30 2.33
N LYS A 223 -16.19 12.73 1.24
CA LYS A 223 -17.03 13.93 1.20
C LYS A 223 -18.22 13.83 2.19
N LYS A 224 -18.78 12.62 2.41
CA LYS A 224 -19.92 12.39 3.32
C LYS A 224 -19.52 12.27 4.79
N LYS A 225 -18.33 11.75 5.08
CA LYS A 225 -17.82 11.54 6.44
C LYS A 225 -16.33 11.87 6.49
N PRO A 226 -15.95 13.16 6.58
CA PRO A 226 -14.55 13.58 6.64
C PRO A 226 -13.79 12.93 7.79
N GLY A 227 -12.57 12.48 7.53
CA GLY A 227 -11.69 11.89 8.54
C GLY A 227 -11.87 10.40 8.82
N THR A 228 -12.91 9.75 8.27
CA THR A 228 -13.10 8.29 8.42
C THR A 228 -12.27 7.53 7.38
N ILE A 229 -12.06 8.14 6.22
CA ILE A 229 -11.37 7.57 5.06
C ILE A 229 -10.08 8.37 4.75
N ALA A 230 -9.94 9.60 5.28
CA ALA A 230 -8.77 10.46 5.07
C ALA A 230 -7.43 9.83 5.50
N LYS A 231 -7.45 8.84 6.40
CA LYS A 231 -6.28 8.02 6.70
C LYS A 231 -5.91 7.05 5.59
N VAL A 232 -6.89 6.70 4.76
CA VAL A 232 -6.86 5.60 3.81
C VAL A 232 -6.06 5.92 2.56
N PHE A 233 -6.26 7.11 1.99
CA PHE A 233 -5.56 7.57 0.79
C PHE A 233 -4.80 8.88 1.04
N GLY A 234 -4.41 9.12 2.30
CA GLY A 234 -3.58 10.28 2.66
C GLY A 234 -2.23 10.30 1.95
N THR A 235 -1.74 9.12 1.56
CA THR A 235 -0.52 8.97 0.77
C THR A 235 -0.74 9.12 -0.73
N HIS A 236 -1.96 8.80 -1.24
CA HIS A 236 -2.34 8.82 -2.65
C HIS A 236 -3.65 9.60 -2.87
N PRO A 237 -3.67 10.93 -2.66
CA PRO A 237 -4.90 11.69 -2.71
C PRO A 237 -5.56 11.58 -4.09
N MET A 238 -6.82 11.15 -4.11
CA MET A 238 -7.63 11.14 -5.32
C MET A 238 -8.16 12.52 -5.61
N THR A 239 -7.89 13.00 -6.80
CA THR A 239 -8.39 14.27 -7.32
C THR A 239 -9.29 14.02 -8.52
N ASP A 240 -10.23 14.94 -8.77
CA ASP A 240 -11.08 14.87 -9.96
C ASP A 240 -10.25 14.85 -11.26
N ASP A 241 -9.05 15.43 -11.24
CA ASP A 241 -8.11 15.37 -12.38
C ASP A 241 -7.62 13.96 -12.63
N ARG A 242 -7.21 13.22 -11.58
CA ARG A 242 -6.74 11.83 -11.71
C ARG A 242 -7.83 10.91 -12.25
N ILE A 243 -9.08 11.09 -11.79
CA ILE A 243 -10.23 10.33 -12.27
C ILE A 243 -10.45 10.59 -13.77
N ARG A 244 -10.45 11.86 -14.20
CA ARG A 244 -10.57 12.21 -15.62
C ARG A 244 -9.43 11.66 -16.47
N ASP A 245 -8.19 11.77 -15.99
CA ASP A 245 -7.01 11.25 -16.69
C ASP A 245 -7.06 9.71 -16.79
N ALA A 246 -7.51 9.02 -15.76
CA ALA A 246 -7.73 7.56 -15.79
C ALA A 246 -8.77 7.16 -16.84
N GLN A 247 -9.93 7.84 -16.87
CA GLN A 247 -10.96 7.62 -17.88
C GLN A 247 -10.44 7.86 -19.29
N LYS A 248 -9.68 8.93 -19.48
CA LYS A 248 -9.04 9.24 -20.77
C LYS A 248 -8.04 8.15 -21.17
N ASN A 249 -7.19 7.72 -20.24
CA ASN A 249 -6.21 6.66 -20.50
C ASN A 249 -6.90 5.34 -20.89
N ILE A 250 -8.02 5.00 -20.27
CA ILE A 250 -8.81 3.82 -20.66
C ILE A 250 -9.29 3.94 -22.08
N GLN A 251 -9.83 5.10 -22.47
CA GLN A 251 -10.39 5.30 -23.82
C GLN A 251 -9.31 5.36 -24.92
N GLU A 252 -8.16 6.00 -24.63
CA GLU A 252 -7.13 6.27 -25.64
C GLU A 252 -6.09 5.14 -25.75
N LEU A 253 -5.77 4.43 -24.66
CA LEU A 253 -4.67 3.47 -24.61
C LEU A 253 -5.14 2.03 -24.63
N LEU A 254 -6.34 1.74 -24.10
CA LEU A 254 -6.79 0.37 -23.91
C LEU A 254 -7.86 0.02 -24.95
N LYS A 255 -7.58 -1.01 -25.75
CA LYS A 255 -8.55 -1.53 -26.70
C LYS A 255 -9.65 -2.29 -25.95
N ALA A 256 -10.92 -2.03 -26.28
CA ALA A 256 -12.01 -2.78 -25.66
C ALA A 256 -11.85 -4.28 -25.93
N LYS A 257 -12.01 -5.09 -24.89
CA LYS A 257 -12.04 -6.56 -24.97
C LYS A 257 -13.49 -7.03 -24.98
N PRO A 258 -13.78 -8.19 -25.61
CA PRO A 258 -15.13 -8.75 -25.59
C PRO A 258 -15.60 -9.15 -24.20
N GLU A 259 -14.67 -9.51 -23.32
CA GLU A 259 -14.95 -9.94 -21.93
C GLU A 259 -13.88 -9.43 -20.97
N TYR A 260 -14.30 -9.11 -19.76
CA TYR A 260 -13.45 -8.73 -18.64
C TYR A 260 -13.79 -9.53 -17.39
N VAL A 261 -12.78 -9.80 -16.59
CA VAL A 261 -12.96 -10.30 -15.23
C VAL A 261 -13.39 -9.14 -14.35
N VAL A 262 -14.56 -9.23 -13.75
CA VAL A 262 -15.05 -8.25 -12.77
C VAL A 262 -14.91 -8.81 -11.37
N THR A 263 -15.40 -10.04 -11.13
CA THR A 263 -15.30 -10.70 -9.84
C THR A 263 -15.28 -12.21 -10.00
N THR A 264 -14.70 -12.91 -9.03
CA THR A 264 -14.65 -14.37 -8.96
C THR A 264 -15.42 -14.87 -7.74
N SER A 265 -15.83 -16.13 -7.75
CA SER A 265 -16.41 -16.80 -6.56
C SER A 265 -15.41 -16.80 -5.40
N GLU A 266 -14.15 -17.02 -5.70
CA GLU A 266 -13.07 -17.04 -4.71
C GLU A 266 -12.90 -15.70 -3.99
N PHE A 267 -12.97 -14.57 -4.71
CA PHE A 267 -13.00 -13.24 -4.08
C PHE A 267 -14.14 -13.13 -3.07
N ASN A 268 -15.35 -13.58 -3.46
CA ASN A 268 -16.51 -13.51 -2.60
C ASN A 268 -16.36 -14.40 -1.35
N ASP A 269 -15.77 -15.58 -1.49
CA ASP A 269 -15.49 -16.50 -0.38
C ASP A 269 -14.48 -15.89 0.60
N VAL A 270 -13.38 -15.33 0.09
CA VAL A 270 -12.34 -14.66 0.90
C VAL A 270 -12.92 -13.45 1.61
N LYS A 271 -13.70 -12.61 0.91
CA LYS A 271 -14.38 -11.45 1.50
C LYS A 271 -15.36 -11.87 2.59
N GLY A 272 -16.17 -12.90 2.35
CA GLY A 272 -17.09 -13.46 3.34
C GLY A 272 -16.37 -13.99 4.59
N ARG A 273 -15.24 -14.66 4.39
CA ARG A 273 -14.38 -15.15 5.47
C ARG A 273 -13.80 -14.02 6.32
N LEU A 274 -13.28 -12.96 5.70
CA LEU A 274 -12.79 -11.75 6.38
C LEU A 274 -13.89 -11.04 7.17
N LEU A 275 -15.08 -10.91 6.60
CA LEU A 275 -16.24 -10.29 7.27
C LEU A 275 -16.65 -11.10 8.51
N ALA A 276 -16.63 -12.43 8.44
CA ALA A 276 -16.92 -13.30 9.58
C ALA A 276 -15.86 -13.17 10.69
N MET A 277 -14.57 -13.12 10.33
CA MET A 277 -13.46 -12.89 11.28
C MET A 277 -13.59 -11.54 11.96
N ASN A 278 -13.85 -10.47 11.20
CA ASN A 278 -14.00 -9.11 11.72
C ASN A 278 -15.22 -9.00 12.65
N SER A 279 -16.33 -9.65 12.31
CA SER A 279 -17.53 -9.68 13.16
C SER A 279 -17.27 -10.35 14.50
N ARG A 280 -16.54 -11.48 14.53
CA ARG A 280 -16.13 -12.17 15.76
C ARG A 280 -15.27 -11.28 16.65
N ARG A 281 -14.25 -10.62 16.07
CA ARG A 281 -13.38 -9.68 16.80
C ARG A 281 -14.18 -8.56 17.47
N LYS A 282 -15.11 -7.93 16.75
CA LYS A 282 -15.95 -6.84 17.27
C LYS A 282 -16.90 -7.28 18.39
N VAL A 283 -17.32 -8.55 18.40
CA VAL A 283 -18.10 -9.12 19.51
C VAL A 283 -17.20 -9.37 20.72
N GLU A 284 -15.99 -9.88 20.50
CA GLU A 284 -15.01 -10.12 21.56
C GLU A 284 -14.58 -8.84 22.29
N ASP A 285 -14.38 -7.76 21.54
CA ASP A 285 -13.97 -6.46 22.07
C ASP A 285 -15.09 -5.75 22.85
N LYS A 286 -16.36 -6.12 22.65
CA LYS A 286 -17.53 -5.49 23.29
C LYS A 286 -18.01 -6.18 24.56
N ASP A 287 -17.53 -7.36 24.90
CA ASP A 287 -17.93 -8.11 26.09
C ASP A 287 -16.92 -7.91 27.23
N PRO A 288 -17.17 -6.95 28.18
CA PRO A 288 -16.26 -6.69 29.30
C PRO A 288 -16.26 -7.83 30.33
N ASN A 289 -17.22 -8.77 30.27
CA ASN A 289 -17.38 -9.87 31.24
C ASN A 289 -16.89 -11.22 30.71
N ARG A 290 -16.28 -11.29 29.54
CA ARG A 290 -15.76 -12.53 28.99
C ARG A 290 -14.62 -13.05 29.86
N PRO A 291 -14.66 -14.33 30.33
CA PRO A 291 -13.55 -14.92 31.07
C PRO A 291 -12.27 -14.91 30.23
N THR A 292 -11.33 -14.07 30.56
CA THR A 292 -10.01 -14.10 29.95
C THR A 292 -9.13 -15.08 30.71
N LEU A 293 -8.52 -16.06 30.02
CA LEU A 293 -7.45 -16.87 30.58
C LEU A 293 -6.26 -15.95 30.92
N ARG A 294 -6.17 -15.52 32.16
CA ARG A 294 -4.96 -14.82 32.62
C ARG A 294 -3.84 -15.85 32.68
N LYS A 295 -2.80 -15.64 31.92
CA LYS A 295 -1.54 -16.36 32.09
C LYS A 295 -1.07 -16.06 33.51
N ALA A 296 -0.92 -17.09 34.35
CA ALA A 296 -0.37 -16.92 35.68
C ALA A 296 1.01 -16.29 35.54
N LEU A 297 1.15 -15.07 36.01
CA LEU A 297 2.46 -14.44 36.15
C LEU A 297 3.23 -15.24 37.20
N GLY A 298 4.31 -15.87 36.78
CA GLY A 298 5.26 -16.49 37.70
C GLY A 298 5.68 -15.47 38.73
N SER A 299 5.68 -15.89 39.96
CA SER A 299 6.03 -15.13 41.19
C SER A 299 7.35 -14.37 40.99
N GLY A 300 7.28 -13.05 41.11
CA GLY A 300 8.48 -12.22 41.22
C GLY A 300 8.32 -10.86 40.57
N SER A 301 7.62 -9.96 41.25
CA SER A 301 7.99 -8.54 41.37
C SER A 301 6.87 -7.81 42.11
N THR A 302 7.11 -7.51 43.34
CA THR A 302 6.33 -6.57 44.17
C THR A 302 6.61 -5.16 43.69
N VAL A 303 5.58 -4.45 43.23
CA VAL A 303 5.61 -2.99 43.08
C VAL A 303 4.66 -2.41 44.16
N PRO A 304 5.08 -1.48 44.99
CA PRO A 304 4.23 -0.88 46.01
C PRO A 304 3.25 0.09 45.39
N VAL A 305 1.98 -0.02 45.74
CA VAL A 305 0.99 1.03 45.50
C VAL A 305 0.80 1.78 46.84
N GLU A 306 1.25 3.02 46.87
CA GLU A 306 0.89 3.99 47.88
C GLU A 306 -0.53 4.52 47.65
N GLY A 307 -1.28 4.63 48.77
CA GLY A 307 -2.27 5.68 48.81
C GLY A 307 -3.63 5.33 49.37
N SER A 308 -3.75 5.45 50.72
CA SER A 308 -4.86 6.07 51.44
C SER A 308 -6.14 5.30 51.75
N GLY A 309 -6.24 4.85 52.96
CA GLY A 309 -7.26 5.38 53.87
C GLY A 309 -8.39 4.46 54.31
N LYS A 310 -8.28 3.97 55.57
CA LYS A 310 -9.28 3.73 56.61
C LYS A 310 -9.97 2.36 56.69
N ASP A 311 -9.50 1.69 57.73
CA ASP A 311 -10.21 1.00 58.84
C ASP A 311 -11.47 0.20 58.55
N THR A 312 -11.46 -1.09 58.80
CA THR A 312 -11.84 -1.69 60.09
C THR A 312 -11.77 -3.23 60.07
N THR A 313 -11.04 -3.75 61.04
CA THR A 313 -11.25 -4.94 61.87
C THR A 313 -11.68 -6.29 61.30
N THR A 314 -10.74 -7.22 61.50
CA THR A 314 -10.81 -8.52 62.20
C THR A 314 -11.46 -9.72 61.49
N THR A 315 -10.64 -10.71 61.49
CA THR A 315 -10.73 -12.08 61.96
C THR A 315 -10.62 -13.17 60.90
N GLY A 316 -9.63 -14.02 61.11
CA GLY A 316 -9.73 -15.46 60.97
C GLY A 316 -9.17 -16.08 59.71
N ASP A 317 -7.85 -16.27 59.70
CA ASP A 317 -7.22 -17.31 58.86
C ASP A 317 -7.77 -18.70 59.23
N ASN A 318 -8.44 -19.35 58.29
CA ASN A 318 -8.65 -20.77 58.29
C ASN A 318 -8.02 -21.37 57.05
N PRO A 319 -7.00 -22.26 57.14
CA PRO A 319 -6.24 -22.75 56.01
C PRO A 319 -6.95 -23.81 55.14
N ASP A 320 -8.24 -24.12 55.43
CA ASP A 320 -8.93 -25.26 54.82
C ASP A 320 -9.97 -24.93 53.73
N ASP A 321 -10.10 -23.71 53.26
CA ASP A 321 -11.02 -23.33 52.16
C ASP A 321 -10.36 -23.39 50.78
N ARG A 322 -9.85 -24.53 50.39
CA ARG A 322 -9.53 -24.83 48.99
C ARG A 322 -10.71 -25.53 48.30
N PRO A 323 -11.30 -25.05 47.21
CA PRO A 323 -12.34 -25.77 46.51
C PRO A 323 -11.77 -27.02 45.88
N THR A 324 -12.21 -28.16 46.38
CA THR A 324 -11.94 -29.48 45.79
C THR A 324 -12.95 -29.80 44.69
N LEU A 325 -12.45 -30.05 43.47
CA LEU A 325 -13.24 -30.58 42.38
C LEU A 325 -13.69 -32.02 42.69
N LYS A 326 -14.99 -32.24 42.90
CA LYS A 326 -15.57 -33.58 42.94
C LYS A 326 -15.79 -34.09 41.53
N ARG A 327 -15.19 -35.27 41.23
CA ARG A 327 -15.48 -36.07 40.05
C ARG A 327 -16.89 -36.66 40.19
N ARG A 328 -17.72 -36.45 39.17
CA ARG A 328 -19.00 -37.19 39.05
C ARG A 328 -18.71 -38.54 38.38
N ASP A 329 -19.10 -39.60 39.03
CA ASP A 329 -19.21 -40.95 38.48
C ASP A 329 -20.34 -41.00 37.44
#